data_dacf8e068a113762d5cd6cb02cd9f21c
#
_entry.id   dacf8e068a113762d5cd6cb02cd9f21c
#
_cell.length_a   1.000
_cell.length_b   1.000
_cell.length_c   1.000
_cell.angle_alpha   90.00
_cell.angle_beta   90.00
_cell.angle_gamma   90.00
#
_symmetry.space_group_name_H-M   'P 1'
#
loop_
_entity.id
_entity.type
_entity.pdbx_description
1 polymer ?
#
loop_
_entity_poly.entity_id
_entity_poly.type
_entity_poly.pdbx_seq_one_letter_code
_entity_poly.pdbx_strand_id
1 'polypeptide(L)'
;MTKTLSSKSYPQKIWRIMTIKFSTRVVIILKDKVYKIPIDYRGFLQGKNESKVWRQYKDTNKLVPLKWERFGIVCQERAERICHRPPIEEVKKLIPQLNIDNCDLHNIENWGQYQGRTVLLDYGIDDRVSKMY
;
A
#
# COMPACT_ATOMS: atom_id res chain seq x y z
N MET A 1 4.97 -3.50 26.20
CA MET A 1 5.01 -3.60 26.44
C MET A 1 5.01 -3.61 26.22
N THR A 2 4.83 -3.69 26.33
CA THR A 2 4.86 -3.78 26.57
C THR A 2 4.67 -4.21 26.50
N LYS A 3 4.61 -4.43 26.88
CA LYS A 3 4.43 -4.95 27.18
C LYS A 3 3.90 -5.13 27.18
N THR A 4 3.59 -5.24 27.47
CA THR A 4 3.23 -5.44 27.82
C THR A 4 2.75 -5.81 27.76
N LEU A 5 2.41 -5.90 28.29
CA LEU A 5 2.20 -6.39 28.42
C LEU A 5 2.35 -6.93 28.29
N SER A 6 2.46 -7.02 28.55
CA SER A 6 2.79 -7.72 28.56
C SER A 6 2.78 -8.32 28.06
N SER A 7 2.89 -8.58 27.96
CA SER A 7 3.01 -9.17 27.52
C SER A 7 2.43 -9.87 27.05
N LYS A 8 2.78 -10.36 27.06
CA LYS A 8 1.76 -11.06 26.65
C LYS A 8 1.04 -10.61 25.47
N SER A 9 0.44 -11.21 24.57
CA SER A 9 -0.14 -10.63 23.43
C SER A 9 -1.36 -9.82 23.81
N TYR A 10 -1.33 -8.56 23.51
CA TYR A 10 -2.47 -7.67 23.77
C TYR A 10 -3.05 -7.22 22.46
N PRO A 11 -4.36 -6.97 22.40
CA PRO A 11 -4.97 -6.53 21.15
C PRO A 11 -4.32 -5.31 20.53
N GLN A 12 -3.92 -4.34 21.34
CA GLN A 12 -3.27 -3.14 20.82
C GLN A 12 -1.92 -3.41 20.18
N LYS A 13 -1.38 -4.60 20.34
CA LYS A 13 -0.12 -4.97 19.71
C LYS A 13 -0.26 -5.50 18.31
N ILE A 14 -1.48 -5.82 17.90
CA ILE A 14 -1.70 -6.41 16.58
C ILE A 14 -2.16 -5.40 15.56
N TRP A 15 -2.30 -4.13 15.97
CA TRP A 15 -2.68 -3.09 15.04
C TRP A 15 -2.08 -1.76 15.46
N ARG A 16 -2.00 -0.86 14.53
CA ARG A 16 -1.63 0.52 14.77
C ARG A 16 -2.11 1.36 13.61
N ILE A 17 -2.27 2.67 13.89
CA ILE A 17 -2.76 3.62 12.91
C ILE A 17 -1.59 4.46 12.43
N MET A 18 -1.46 4.60 11.12
CA MET A 18 -0.45 5.44 10.50
C MET A 18 -1.13 6.38 9.52
N THR A 19 -0.69 7.63 9.53
CA THR A 19 -1.17 8.60 8.56
C THR A 19 -0.17 8.66 7.41
N ILE A 20 -0.65 8.48 6.19
CA ILE A 20 0.20 8.62 5.01
C ILE A 20 0.59 10.08 4.87
N LYS A 21 1.80 10.32 4.41
CA LYS A 21 2.36 11.67 4.37
C LYS A 21 1.54 12.67 3.56
N PHE A 22 0.73 12.21 2.61
CA PHE A 22 -0.12 13.10 1.83
C PHE A 22 -1.49 13.30 2.46
N SER A 23 -1.76 12.58 3.52
CA SER A 23 -2.98 12.73 4.31
C SER A 23 -4.26 12.55 3.51
N THR A 24 -4.21 11.74 2.45
CA THR A 24 -5.42 11.40 1.69
C THR A 24 -6.12 10.20 2.27
N ARG A 25 -5.39 9.39 3.04
CA ARG A 25 -5.93 8.16 3.61
C ARG A 25 -5.33 7.91 4.99
N VAL A 26 -6.11 7.25 5.83
CA VAL A 26 -5.62 6.67 7.08
C VAL A 26 -5.27 5.22 6.81
N VAL A 27 -4.10 4.79 7.24
CA VAL A 27 -3.64 3.42 7.07
C VAL A 27 -3.67 2.71 8.42
N ILE A 28 -4.41 1.62 8.50
CA ILE A 28 -4.51 0.80 9.70
C ILE A 28 -3.80 -0.51 9.42
N ILE A 29 -2.76 -0.81 10.18
CA ILE A 29 -1.96 -2.01 10.00
C ILE A 29 -2.31 -3.00 11.10
N LEU A 30 -2.87 -4.14 10.69
CA LEU A 30 -3.18 -5.23 11.59
C LEU A 30 -2.14 -6.33 11.42
N LYS A 31 -2.34 -7.44 12.12
CA LYS A 31 -1.36 -8.52 12.12
C LYS A 31 -1.03 -9.03 10.71
N ASP A 32 -2.05 -9.23 9.88
CA ASP A 32 -1.86 -9.82 8.55
C ASP A 32 -2.58 -9.03 7.44
N LYS A 33 -3.18 -7.89 7.78
CA LYS A 33 -3.93 -7.09 6.81
C LYS A 33 -3.61 -5.61 6.99
N VAL A 34 -3.79 -4.86 5.93
CA VAL A 34 -3.66 -3.41 5.95
C VAL A 34 -4.93 -2.82 5.33
N TYR A 35 -5.52 -1.84 6.03
CA TYR A 35 -6.69 -1.12 5.54
C TYR A 35 -6.30 0.31 5.23
N LYS A 36 -6.70 0.79 4.05
CA LYS A 36 -6.48 2.16 3.63
C LYS A 36 -7.84 2.82 3.49
N ILE A 37 -8.10 3.80 4.33
CA ILE A 37 -9.42 4.43 4.44
C ILE A 37 -9.31 5.87 3.95
N PRO A 38 -10.10 6.27 2.93
CA PRO A 38 -10.00 7.60 2.37
C PRO A 38 -10.46 8.67 3.38
N ILE A 39 -9.77 9.79 3.41
CA ILE A 39 -10.16 10.95 4.19
C ILE A 39 -10.89 11.96 3.31
N ASP A 40 -10.53 12.02 2.03
CA ASP A 40 -11.13 12.94 1.08
C ASP A 40 -11.32 12.26 -0.28
N TYR A 41 -11.76 13.04 -1.26
CA TYR A 41 -12.06 12.50 -2.58
C TYR A 41 -10.83 11.92 -3.27
N ARG A 42 -9.65 12.52 -3.05
CA ARG A 42 -8.41 11.99 -3.62
C ARG A 42 -8.12 10.60 -3.08
N GLY A 43 -8.31 10.40 -1.79
CA GLY A 43 -8.14 9.09 -1.18
C GLY A 43 -9.13 8.07 -1.71
N PHE A 44 -10.38 8.49 -1.95
CA PHE A 44 -11.40 7.65 -2.55
C PHE A 44 -10.96 7.19 -3.94
N LEU A 45 -10.54 8.13 -4.80
CA LEU A 45 -10.08 7.79 -6.14
C LEU A 45 -8.85 6.90 -6.12
N GLN A 46 -7.96 7.15 -5.18
CA GLN A 46 -6.75 6.37 -5.02
C GLN A 46 -7.08 4.91 -4.71
N GLY A 47 -8.05 4.67 -3.82
CA GLY A 47 -8.49 3.31 -3.51
C GLY A 47 -9.14 2.62 -4.69
N LYS A 48 -10.00 3.34 -5.42
CA LYS A 48 -10.62 2.81 -6.63
C LYS A 48 -9.57 2.44 -7.66
N ASN A 49 -8.56 3.28 -7.82
CA ASN A 49 -7.52 3.06 -8.79
C ASN A 49 -6.60 1.90 -8.40
N GLU A 50 -6.33 1.73 -7.13
CA GLU A 50 -5.56 0.56 -6.66
C GLU A 50 -6.25 -0.73 -7.04
N SER A 51 -7.56 -0.79 -6.88
CA SER A 51 -8.32 -1.97 -7.27
C SER A 51 -8.20 -2.24 -8.77
N LYS A 52 -8.27 -1.18 -9.58
CA LYS A 52 -8.14 -1.29 -11.02
C LYS A 52 -6.76 -1.78 -11.42
N VAL A 53 -5.71 -1.19 -10.85
CA VAL A 53 -4.33 -1.59 -11.14
C VAL A 53 -4.10 -3.02 -10.71
N TRP A 54 -4.59 -3.41 -9.54
CA TRP A 54 -4.46 -4.78 -9.06
C TRP A 54 -5.09 -5.77 -10.05
N ARG A 55 -6.31 -5.53 -10.47
CA ARG A 55 -6.99 -6.45 -11.39
C ARG A 55 -6.23 -6.61 -12.70
N GLN A 56 -5.61 -5.53 -13.16
CA GLN A 56 -4.91 -5.53 -14.45
C GLN A 56 -3.51 -6.15 -14.35
N TYR A 57 -2.82 -5.96 -13.24
CA TYR A 57 -1.40 -6.30 -13.14
C TYR A 57 -1.05 -7.32 -12.04
N LYS A 58 -2.05 -7.95 -11.44
CA LYS A 58 -1.79 -8.89 -10.35
C LYS A 58 -0.86 -10.03 -10.74
N ASP A 59 -0.87 -10.43 -12.01
CA ASP A 59 -0.06 -11.55 -12.47
C ASP A 59 1.42 -11.20 -12.61
N THR A 60 1.79 -9.93 -12.47
CA THR A 60 3.20 -9.53 -12.49
C THR A 60 3.95 -9.95 -11.23
N ASN A 61 3.23 -10.24 -10.15
CA ASN A 61 3.78 -10.54 -8.82
C ASN A 61 4.59 -9.39 -8.23
N LYS A 62 4.33 -8.16 -8.68
CA LYS A 62 5.04 -6.97 -8.21
C LYS A 62 4.19 -6.10 -7.29
N LEU A 63 2.93 -6.44 -7.09
CA LEU A 63 2.02 -5.69 -6.23
C LEU A 63 1.63 -6.54 -5.02
N VAL A 64 1.52 -5.89 -3.84
CA VAL A 64 0.98 -6.60 -2.67
C VAL A 64 -0.48 -6.98 -2.99
N PRO A 65 -0.93 -8.18 -2.63
CA PRO A 65 -2.29 -8.59 -2.95
C PRO A 65 -3.33 -7.67 -2.34
N LEU A 66 -4.28 -7.24 -3.16
CA LEU A 66 -5.43 -6.47 -2.73
C LEU A 66 -6.58 -7.45 -2.55
N LYS A 67 -7.14 -7.52 -1.35
CA LYS A 67 -8.19 -8.48 -1.04
C LYS A 67 -9.55 -7.99 -1.50
N TRP A 68 -9.84 -6.71 -1.26
CA TRP A 68 -11.09 -6.11 -1.72
C TRP A 68 -10.98 -4.58 -1.64
N GLU A 69 -11.88 -3.93 -2.35
CA GLU A 69 -12.06 -2.48 -2.28
C GLU A 69 -13.56 -2.20 -2.30
N ARG A 70 -14.01 -1.30 -1.42
CA ARG A 70 -15.39 -0.82 -1.40
C ARG A 70 -15.39 0.63 -0.97
N PHE A 71 -16.05 1.48 -1.77
CA PHE A 71 -16.19 2.90 -1.45
C PHE A 71 -14.84 3.58 -1.22
N GLY A 72 -13.82 3.15 -1.95
CA GLY A 72 -12.48 3.69 -1.80
C GLY A 72 -11.68 3.10 -0.66
N ILE A 73 -12.30 2.30 0.20
CA ILE A 73 -11.60 1.59 1.26
C ILE A 73 -10.94 0.37 0.67
N VAL A 74 -9.64 0.21 0.92
CA VAL A 74 -8.85 -0.89 0.39
C VAL A 74 -8.39 -1.79 1.51
N CYS A 75 -8.53 -3.10 1.32
CA CYS A 75 -7.95 -4.11 2.21
C CYS A 75 -6.88 -4.85 1.44
N GLN A 76 -5.66 -4.82 1.96
CA GLN A 76 -4.50 -5.49 1.35
C GLN A 76 -3.89 -6.47 2.32
N GLU A 77 -3.13 -7.44 1.78
CA GLU A 77 -2.28 -8.27 2.61
C GLU A 77 -1.17 -7.42 3.21
N ARG A 78 -0.71 -7.80 4.39
CA ARG A 78 0.41 -7.11 5.01
C ARG A 78 1.73 -7.68 4.52
N ALA A 79 2.63 -6.80 4.11
CA ALA A 79 3.99 -7.17 3.72
C ALA A 79 4.96 -6.68 4.79
N GLU A 80 6.12 -7.29 4.86
CA GLU A 80 7.15 -6.92 5.82
C GLU A 80 8.09 -5.90 5.21
N ARG A 81 8.85 -5.21 6.05
CA ARG A 81 9.81 -4.23 5.59
C ARG A 81 10.89 -4.87 4.75
N ILE A 82 11.39 -4.12 3.78
CA ILE A 82 12.58 -4.51 3.05
C ILE A 82 13.74 -3.60 3.47
N CYS A 83 14.97 -4.12 3.31
CA CYS A 83 16.17 -3.35 3.55
C CYS A 83 17.15 -3.46 2.39
N HIS A 84 16.66 -3.86 1.23
CA HIS A 84 17.43 -3.93 0.00
C HIS A 84 16.82 -2.97 -1.03
N ARG A 85 17.53 -2.76 -2.12
CA ARG A 85 17.07 -1.86 -3.17
C ARG A 85 15.86 -2.44 -3.89
N PRO A 86 14.75 -1.69 -4.00
CA PRO A 86 13.56 -2.19 -4.71
C PRO A 86 13.77 -2.22 -6.22
N PRO A 87 13.04 -3.09 -6.95
CA PRO A 87 13.19 -3.25 -8.40
C PRO A 87 12.40 -2.19 -9.16
N ILE A 88 12.79 -0.93 -9.03
CA ILE A 88 12.03 0.20 -9.55
C ILE A 88 11.89 0.15 -11.07
N GLU A 89 12.99 -0.08 -11.78
CA GLU A 89 12.97 -0.05 -13.23
C GLU A 89 12.17 -1.20 -13.82
N GLU A 90 12.25 -2.36 -13.19
CA GLU A 90 11.47 -3.52 -13.62
C GLU A 90 9.97 -3.23 -13.48
N VAL A 91 9.57 -2.66 -12.36
CA VAL A 91 8.16 -2.34 -12.10
C VAL A 91 7.65 -1.29 -13.08
N LYS A 92 8.45 -0.29 -13.40
CA LYS A 92 8.07 0.73 -14.38
C LYS A 92 7.79 0.13 -15.75
N LYS A 93 8.55 -0.88 -16.14
CA LYS A 93 8.34 -1.56 -17.42
C LYS A 93 7.10 -2.43 -17.42
N LEU A 94 6.88 -3.15 -16.32
CA LEU A 94 5.76 -4.09 -16.22
C LEU A 94 4.43 -3.38 -16.01
N ILE A 95 4.45 -2.24 -15.33
CA ILE A 95 3.24 -1.50 -14.99
C ILE A 95 3.44 -0.03 -15.39
N PRO A 96 3.23 0.29 -16.69
CA PRO A 96 3.52 1.64 -17.17
C PRO A 96 2.72 2.74 -16.48
N GLN A 97 1.56 2.41 -15.93
CA GLN A 97 0.73 3.38 -15.20
C GLN A 97 1.43 3.97 -13.98
N LEU A 98 2.46 3.29 -13.47
CA LEU A 98 3.21 3.77 -12.30
C LEU A 98 4.38 4.65 -12.70
N ASN A 99 4.59 4.89 -13.99
CA ASN A 99 5.68 5.72 -14.46
C ASN A 99 5.24 7.19 -14.55
N ILE A 100 4.81 7.72 -13.43
CA ILE A 100 4.43 9.13 -13.28
C ILE A 100 5.19 9.73 -12.10
N ASP A 101 5.42 11.03 -12.17
CA ASP A 101 6.29 11.72 -11.22
C ASP A 101 5.81 11.62 -9.77
N ASN A 102 4.49 11.58 -9.56
CA ASN A 102 3.94 11.53 -8.21
C ASN A 102 3.83 10.13 -7.63
N CYS A 103 4.17 9.11 -8.40
CA CYS A 103 4.30 7.76 -7.86
C CYS A 103 5.65 7.65 -7.17
N ASP A 104 5.64 7.51 -5.86
CA ASP A 104 6.87 7.54 -5.06
C ASP A 104 7.52 6.16 -5.01
N LEU A 105 8.05 5.72 -6.16
CA LEU A 105 8.71 4.42 -6.28
C LEU A 105 10.07 4.40 -5.62
N HIS A 106 10.66 5.57 -5.36
CA HIS A 106 11.98 5.65 -4.73
C HIS A 106 11.93 5.60 -3.22
N ASN A 107 10.74 5.73 -2.63
CA ASN A 107 10.59 5.64 -1.18
C ASN A 107 10.51 4.18 -0.78
N ILE A 108 11.52 3.71 -0.04
CA ILE A 108 11.60 2.32 0.37
C ILE A 108 10.38 1.89 1.21
N GLU A 109 9.73 2.84 1.87
CA GLU A 109 8.55 2.55 2.69
C GLU A 109 7.33 2.18 1.86
N ASN A 110 7.36 2.42 0.55
CA ASN A 110 6.29 1.99 -0.35
C ASN A 110 6.48 0.57 -0.86
N TRP A 111 7.51 -0.11 -0.41
CA TRP A 111 7.81 -1.48 -0.81
C TRP A 111 7.81 -2.41 0.38
N GLY A 112 7.54 -3.68 0.13
CA GLY A 112 7.53 -4.69 1.17
C GLY A 112 7.94 -6.04 0.63
N GLN A 113 8.11 -6.98 1.54
CA GLN A 113 8.41 -8.38 1.23
C GLN A 113 7.17 -9.20 1.53
N TYR A 114 6.67 -9.93 0.54
CA TYR A 114 5.49 -10.75 0.69
C TYR A 114 5.73 -12.09 0.02
N GLN A 115 5.71 -13.17 0.81
CA GLN A 115 5.91 -14.54 0.33
C GLN A 115 7.16 -14.67 -0.55
N GLY A 116 8.26 -14.09 -0.09
CA GLY A 116 9.54 -14.19 -0.80
C GLY A 116 9.69 -13.23 -1.97
N ARG A 117 8.73 -12.35 -2.20
CA ARG A 117 8.76 -11.40 -3.31
C ARG A 117 8.80 -9.97 -2.78
N THR A 118 9.51 -9.10 -3.49
CA THR A 118 9.45 -7.67 -3.22
C THR A 118 8.27 -7.08 -3.98
N VAL A 119 7.37 -6.43 -3.26
CA VAL A 119 6.12 -5.93 -3.84
C VAL A 119 5.93 -4.47 -3.50
N LEU A 120 5.20 -3.77 -4.36
CA LEU A 120 4.82 -2.38 -4.14
C LEU A 120 3.55 -2.34 -3.30
N LEU A 121 3.53 -1.44 -2.30
CA LEU A 121 2.44 -1.35 -1.34
C LEU A 121 1.41 -0.29 -1.71
N ASP A 122 1.81 0.75 -2.44
CA ASP A 122 0.95 1.88 -2.78
C ASP A 122 1.02 2.10 -4.28
N TYR A 123 -0.06 1.76 -4.98
CA TYR A 123 -0.07 1.81 -6.44
C TYR A 123 -1.36 2.43 -7.00
N GLY A 124 -1.98 3.32 -6.23
CA GLY A 124 -3.24 3.95 -6.62
C GLY A 124 -3.13 5.31 -7.29
N ILE A 125 -1.92 5.78 -7.58
CA ILE A 125 -1.71 7.08 -8.21
C ILE A 125 -1.70 6.89 -9.73
N ASP A 126 -2.55 7.64 -10.43
CA ASP A 126 -2.52 7.75 -11.90
C ASP A 126 -2.50 9.23 -12.28
N ASP A 127 -2.56 9.52 -13.58
CA ASP A 127 -2.54 10.90 -14.06
C ASP A 127 -3.63 11.75 -13.45
N ARG A 128 -4.82 11.20 -13.31
CA ARG A 128 -5.96 11.92 -12.79
C ARG A 128 -5.75 12.26 -11.32
N VAL A 129 -5.36 11.27 -10.52
CA VAL A 129 -5.14 11.46 -9.09
C VAL A 129 -3.94 12.37 -8.86
N SER A 130 -2.87 12.21 -9.64
CA SER A 130 -1.66 13.00 -9.44
C SER A 130 -1.90 14.49 -9.65
N LYS A 131 -2.82 14.85 -10.54
CA LYS A 131 -3.14 16.26 -10.80
C LYS A 131 -3.91 16.91 -9.66
N MET A 132 -4.36 16.15 -8.70
CA MET A 132 -5.11 16.64 -7.54
C MET A 132 -4.21 16.99 -6.36
N TYR A 133 -2.93 16.65 -6.44
CA TYR A 133 -1.96 16.96 -5.39
C TYR A 133 -1.29 18.34 -5.62
#